data_805756ddebefc7bfa3ab9054efceb6be
#
_entry.id   805756ddebefc7bfa3ab9054efceb6be
#
_cell.length_a   1.000
_cell.length_b   1.000
_cell.length_c   1.000
_cell.angle_alpha   90.00
_cell.angle_beta   90.00
_cell.angle_gamma   90.00
#
_symmetry.space_group_name_H-M   'P 1'
#
loop_
_entity.id
_entity.type
_entity.pdbx_description
1 polymer ?
#
loop_
_entity_poly.entity_id
_entity_poly.type
_entity_poly.pdbx_seq_one_letter_code
_entity_poly.pdbx_strand_id
1 'polypeptide(L)'
;VRLPVIYRTVLVLHDVEGMTVRAIAELLDISLPAAEQRLRRGRMMLVTAPAGGAERRHALRGVPLSCWDVRRLVSDYLDGELPPARVAVVERHLETCPTCPPLYAALVGATGALGGLRDPDTVVPAAVADRIAHRPSGDPTPEPG
;
A
#
# COMPACT_ATOMS: atom_id res chain seq x y z
N VAL A 1 -9.08 -6.51 -6.31
CA VAL A 1 -8.44 -7.06 -5.09
C VAL A 1 -9.25 -6.64 -3.89
N ARG A 2 -9.79 -7.60 -3.11
CA ARG A 2 -10.46 -7.28 -1.83
C ARG A 2 -9.43 -7.36 -0.71
N LEU A 3 -8.84 -6.22 -0.37
CA LEU A 3 -8.03 -6.11 0.84
C LEU A 3 -8.91 -6.10 2.09
N PRO A 4 -8.56 -6.85 3.15
CA PRO A 4 -9.19 -6.71 4.45
C PRO A 4 -9.14 -5.25 4.93
N VAL A 5 -10.21 -4.80 5.60
CA VAL A 5 -10.36 -3.38 6.02
C VAL A 5 -9.14 -2.88 6.80
N ILE A 6 -8.62 -3.68 7.73
CA ILE A 6 -7.47 -3.31 8.58
C ILE A 6 -6.20 -2.96 7.79
N TYR A 7 -5.98 -3.57 6.62
CA TYR A 7 -4.84 -3.26 5.75
C TYR A 7 -5.17 -2.13 4.78
N ARG A 8 -6.38 -2.13 4.23
CA ARG A 8 -6.85 -1.09 3.31
C ARG A 8 -6.86 0.28 3.97
N THR A 9 -7.33 0.40 5.22
CA THR A 9 -7.35 1.67 5.95
C THR A 9 -5.96 2.25 6.08
N VAL A 10 -4.98 1.47 6.53
CA VAL A 10 -3.60 1.97 6.69
C VAL A 10 -2.98 2.36 5.36
N LEU A 11 -3.23 1.58 4.28
CA LEU A 11 -2.78 1.91 2.93
C LEU A 11 -3.33 3.24 2.43
N VAL A 12 -4.65 3.46 2.56
CA VAL A 12 -5.28 4.70 2.11
C VAL A 12 -4.75 5.88 2.91
N LEU A 13 -4.70 5.78 4.23
CA LEU A 13 -4.20 6.86 5.08
C LEU A 13 -2.73 7.21 4.78
N HIS A 14 -1.90 6.23 4.48
CA HIS A 14 -0.48 6.45 4.18
C HIS A 14 -0.25 6.83 2.71
N ASP A 15 -0.61 5.94 1.78
CA ASP A 15 -0.22 6.05 0.38
C ASP A 15 -1.10 7.04 -0.41
N VAL A 16 -2.36 7.26 0.00
CA VAL A 16 -3.28 8.22 -0.62
C VAL A 16 -3.33 9.54 0.15
N GLU A 17 -3.57 9.52 1.46
CA GLU A 17 -3.70 10.74 2.27
C GLU A 17 -2.36 11.34 2.71
N GLY A 18 -1.26 10.58 2.58
CA GLY A 18 0.10 11.04 2.91
C GLY A 18 0.38 11.17 4.40
N MET A 19 -0.38 10.49 5.25
CA MET A 19 -0.16 10.46 6.68
C MET A 19 1.10 9.67 7.05
N THR A 20 1.83 10.11 8.07
CA THR A 20 2.93 9.31 8.63
C THR A 20 2.39 8.07 9.35
N VAL A 21 3.18 6.99 9.40
CA VAL A 21 2.77 5.75 10.08
C VAL A 21 2.51 6.00 11.58
N ARG A 22 3.24 6.94 12.19
CA ARG A 22 3.03 7.38 13.57
C ARG A 22 1.65 8.01 13.76
N ALA A 23 1.28 8.97 12.91
CA ALA A 23 -0.04 9.61 12.96
C ALA A 23 -1.17 8.60 12.74
N ILE A 24 -0.96 7.61 11.85
CA ILE A 24 -1.92 6.52 11.63
C ILE A 24 -2.05 5.63 12.86
N ALA A 25 -0.94 5.32 13.54
CA ALA A 25 -0.97 4.53 14.77
C ALA A 25 -1.78 5.23 15.87
N GLU A 26 -1.56 6.53 16.04
CA GLU A 26 -2.31 7.37 16.98
C GLU A 26 -3.80 7.46 16.60
N LEU A 27 -4.12 7.73 15.33
CA LEU A 27 -5.49 7.83 14.83
C LEU A 27 -6.29 6.54 15.02
N LEU A 28 -5.65 5.38 14.81
CA LEU A 28 -6.30 4.07 14.89
C LEU A 28 -6.20 3.40 16.26
N ASP A 29 -5.59 4.09 17.24
CA ASP A 29 -5.33 3.56 18.59
C ASP A 29 -4.64 2.19 18.57
N ILE A 30 -3.55 2.10 17.80
CA ILE A 30 -2.72 0.90 17.68
C ILE A 30 -1.25 1.24 17.93
N SER A 31 -0.44 0.23 18.25
CA SER A 31 1.00 0.44 18.38
C SER A 31 1.65 0.76 17.04
N LEU A 32 2.73 1.56 17.06
CA LEU A 32 3.51 1.88 15.86
C LEU A 32 3.95 0.61 15.09
N PRO A 33 4.51 -0.44 15.73
CA PRO A 33 4.85 -1.68 15.03
C PRO A 33 3.65 -2.38 14.37
N ALA A 34 2.44 -2.24 14.95
CA ALA A 34 1.23 -2.80 14.35
C ALA A 34 0.83 -2.03 13.09
N ALA A 35 0.95 -0.71 13.08
CA ALA A 35 0.68 0.12 11.90
C ALA A 35 1.68 -0.19 10.77
N GLU A 36 2.98 -0.25 11.08
CA GLU A 36 4.05 -0.64 10.15
C GLU A 36 3.78 -2.02 9.53
N GLN A 37 3.44 -2.99 10.36
CA GLN A 37 3.12 -4.33 9.89
C GLN A 37 1.88 -4.36 8.98
N ARG A 38 0.84 -3.57 9.31
CA ARG A 38 -0.38 -3.48 8.50
C ARG A 38 -0.08 -2.84 7.15
N LEU A 39 0.70 -1.77 7.11
CA LEU A 39 1.13 -1.11 5.87
C LEU A 39 1.91 -2.09 4.97
N ARG A 40 2.95 -2.72 5.52
CA ARG A 40 3.76 -3.70 4.79
C ARG A 40 2.91 -4.85 4.23
N ARG A 41 2.03 -5.43 5.05
CA ARG A 41 1.15 -6.52 4.59
C ARG A 41 0.17 -6.06 3.52
N GLY A 42 -0.40 -4.88 3.67
CA GLY A 42 -1.31 -4.28 2.69
C GLY A 42 -0.62 -4.10 1.34
N ARG A 43 0.56 -3.49 1.30
CA ARG A 43 1.37 -3.32 0.08
C ARG A 43 1.72 -4.66 -0.57
N MET A 44 2.16 -5.65 0.22
CA MET A 44 2.45 -6.99 -0.29
C MET A 44 1.21 -7.68 -0.88
N MET A 45 0.04 -7.48 -0.31
CA MET A 45 -1.21 -8.04 -0.84
C MET A 45 -1.62 -7.39 -2.16
N LEU A 46 -1.35 -6.10 -2.38
CA LEU A 46 -1.63 -5.43 -3.65
C LEU A 46 -0.88 -6.08 -4.80
N VAL A 47 0.40 -6.35 -4.64
CA VAL A 47 1.26 -6.91 -5.72
C VAL A 47 1.12 -8.42 -5.87
N THR A 48 0.66 -9.13 -4.84
CA THR A 48 0.49 -10.60 -4.89
C THR A 48 -0.94 -11.04 -5.19
N ALA A 49 -1.91 -10.13 -5.18
CA ALA A 49 -3.30 -10.45 -5.43
C ALA A 49 -3.62 -10.85 -6.88
N PRO A 50 -2.96 -10.27 -7.92
CA PRO A 50 -3.14 -10.70 -9.29
C PRO A 50 -2.59 -12.11 -9.55
N ALA A 51 -1.54 -12.52 -8.83
CA ALA A 51 -1.00 -13.88 -8.91
C ALA A 51 -1.97 -14.85 -8.22
N GLY A 52 -2.51 -15.81 -8.95
CA GLY A 52 -3.39 -16.86 -8.42
C GLY A 52 -2.77 -17.55 -7.21
N GLY A 53 -3.59 -18.08 -6.32
CA GLY A 53 -3.13 -18.66 -5.05
C GLY A 53 -2.09 -19.80 -5.21
N ALA A 54 -2.03 -20.44 -6.39
CA ALA A 54 -1.02 -21.46 -6.71
C ALA A 54 0.36 -20.83 -6.99
N GLU A 55 0.40 -19.76 -7.78
CA GLU A 55 1.63 -19.00 -8.06
C GLU A 55 2.20 -18.35 -6.80
N ARG A 56 1.32 -17.85 -5.91
CA ARG A 56 1.75 -17.31 -4.62
C ARG A 56 2.46 -18.38 -3.76
N ARG A 57 1.91 -19.60 -3.69
CA ARG A 57 2.54 -20.71 -2.95
C ARG A 57 3.85 -21.15 -3.60
N HIS A 58 3.92 -21.12 -4.93
CA HIS A 58 5.15 -21.45 -5.65
C HIS A 58 6.22 -20.37 -5.48
N ALA A 59 5.86 -19.10 -5.57
CA ALA A 59 6.75 -17.98 -5.36
C ALA A 59 7.32 -17.89 -3.91
N LEU A 60 6.62 -18.47 -2.94
CA LEU A 60 7.08 -18.54 -1.55
C LEU A 60 7.92 -19.78 -1.24
N ARG A 61 7.82 -20.84 -2.07
CA ARG A 61 8.63 -22.04 -1.89
C ARG A 61 10.06 -21.78 -2.36
N GLY A 62 11.02 -22.02 -1.47
CA GLY A 62 12.45 -21.90 -1.79
C GLY A 62 12.99 -20.47 -1.75
N VAL A 63 12.26 -19.50 -1.20
CA VAL A 63 12.78 -18.15 -0.95
C VAL A 63 13.87 -18.24 0.13
N PRO A 64 15.14 -17.84 -0.17
CA PRO A 64 16.20 -17.84 0.82
C PRO A 64 15.85 -16.99 2.05
N LEU A 65 16.32 -17.36 3.22
CA LEU A 65 16.09 -16.61 4.47
C LEU A 65 16.48 -15.13 4.34
N SER A 66 17.57 -14.84 3.64
CA SER A 66 18.01 -13.47 3.32
C SER A 66 16.97 -12.65 2.57
N CYS A 67 16.18 -13.27 1.68
CA CYS A 67 15.08 -12.58 0.99
C CYS A 67 13.97 -12.18 1.97
N TRP A 68 13.66 -13.00 2.95
CA TRP A 68 12.67 -12.66 3.97
C TRP A 68 13.09 -11.46 4.81
N ASP A 69 14.37 -11.41 5.18
CA ASP A 69 14.91 -10.29 5.97
C ASP A 69 14.86 -8.98 5.18
N VAL A 70 15.23 -8.99 3.90
CA VAL A 70 15.14 -7.82 3.02
C VAL A 70 13.69 -7.41 2.76
N ARG A 71 12.80 -8.37 2.54
CA ARG A 71 11.36 -8.08 2.33
C ARG A 71 10.67 -7.46 3.55
N ARG A 72 11.20 -7.65 4.76
CA ARG A 72 10.70 -6.94 5.95
C ARG A 72 11.01 -5.46 5.93
N LEU A 73 12.07 -5.07 5.24
CA LEU A 73 12.54 -3.68 5.15
C LEU A 73 11.92 -2.93 3.97
N VAL A 74 11.09 -3.59 3.15
CA VAL A 74 10.60 -3.02 1.89
C VAL A 74 9.82 -1.72 2.07
N SER A 75 8.95 -1.63 3.07
CA SER A 75 8.16 -0.42 3.31
C SER A 75 9.05 0.75 3.70
N ASP A 76 9.89 0.56 4.71
CA ASP A 76 10.81 1.57 5.22
C ASP A 76 11.83 2.00 4.14
N TYR A 77 12.24 1.06 3.26
CA TYR A 77 13.09 1.36 2.11
C TYR A 77 12.38 2.27 1.09
N LEU A 78 11.13 1.95 0.74
CA LEU A 78 10.34 2.72 -0.21
C LEU A 78 9.96 4.11 0.33
N ASP A 79 9.77 4.22 1.63
CA ASP A 79 9.43 5.47 2.32
C ASP A 79 10.69 6.31 2.67
N GLY A 80 11.91 5.78 2.41
CA GLY A 80 13.17 6.48 2.68
C GLY A 80 13.53 6.54 4.17
N GLU A 81 12.91 5.70 4.99
CA GLU A 81 13.07 5.73 6.46
C GLU A 81 14.18 4.80 6.98
N LEU A 82 14.84 4.04 6.09
CA LEU A 82 15.93 3.17 6.50
C LEU A 82 17.24 3.93 6.77
N PRO A 83 17.97 3.55 7.82
CA PRO A 83 19.36 4.01 8.02
C PRO A 83 20.25 3.60 6.84
N PRO A 84 21.27 4.39 6.47
CA PRO A 84 22.14 4.13 5.31
C PRO A 84 22.75 2.72 5.27
N ALA A 85 23.14 2.19 6.43
CA ALA A 85 23.68 0.82 6.52
C ALA A 85 22.65 -0.25 6.12
N ARG A 86 21.37 -0.03 6.38
CA ARG A 86 20.29 -0.94 5.99
C ARG A 86 19.91 -0.77 4.52
N VAL A 87 19.94 0.45 4.00
CA VAL A 87 19.79 0.73 2.57
C VAL A 87 20.80 -0.07 1.77
N ALA A 88 22.09 0.01 2.12
CA ALA A 88 23.16 -0.73 1.45
C ALA A 88 22.95 -2.26 1.46
N VAL A 89 22.36 -2.82 2.51
CA VAL A 89 22.02 -4.25 2.58
C VAL A 89 20.90 -4.60 1.59
N VAL A 90 19.86 -3.77 1.50
CA VAL A 90 18.75 -3.98 0.56
C VAL A 90 19.26 -3.89 -0.87
N GLU A 91 20.00 -2.85 -1.22
CA GLU A 91 20.53 -2.62 -2.57
C GLU A 91 21.43 -3.75 -3.03
N ARG A 92 22.41 -4.17 -2.20
CA ARG A 92 23.27 -5.32 -2.51
C ARG A 92 22.46 -6.59 -2.73
N HIS A 93 21.40 -6.82 -1.96
CA HIS A 93 20.54 -7.97 -2.17
C HIS A 93 19.78 -7.86 -3.50
N LEU A 94 19.29 -6.67 -3.85
CA LEU A 94 18.59 -6.45 -5.12
C LEU A 94 19.49 -6.66 -6.34
N GLU A 95 20.80 -6.36 -6.24
CA GLU A 95 21.79 -6.61 -7.30
C GLU A 95 22.01 -8.12 -7.59
N THR A 96 21.88 -8.94 -6.56
CA THR A 96 22.26 -10.36 -6.64
C THR A 96 21.08 -11.33 -6.63
N CYS A 97 19.91 -10.90 -6.20
CA CYS A 97 18.73 -11.74 -6.05
C CYS A 97 17.83 -11.70 -7.29
N PRO A 98 17.53 -12.83 -7.95
CA PRO A 98 16.68 -12.83 -9.13
C PRO A 98 15.17 -12.61 -8.83
N THR A 99 14.74 -12.77 -7.58
CA THR A 99 13.32 -12.77 -7.21
C THR A 99 12.85 -11.47 -6.56
N CYS A 100 13.73 -10.72 -5.91
CA CYS A 100 13.34 -9.49 -5.21
C CYS A 100 13.20 -8.26 -6.11
N PRO A 101 14.04 -8.01 -7.13
CA PRO A 101 13.89 -6.84 -7.99
C PRO A 101 12.51 -6.72 -8.66
N PRO A 102 11.91 -7.76 -9.26
CA PRO A 102 10.57 -7.67 -9.82
C PRO A 102 9.50 -7.33 -8.77
N LEU A 103 9.63 -7.85 -7.55
CA LEU A 103 8.73 -7.54 -6.45
C LEU A 103 8.84 -6.06 -6.04
N TYR A 104 10.05 -5.53 -5.91
CA TYR A 104 10.27 -4.12 -5.58
C TYR A 104 9.76 -3.19 -6.67
N ALA A 105 10.00 -3.51 -7.94
CA ALA A 105 9.46 -2.75 -9.07
C ALA A 105 7.92 -2.71 -9.07
N ALA A 106 7.27 -3.84 -8.78
CA ALA A 106 5.81 -3.91 -8.66
C ALA A 106 5.28 -3.08 -7.48
N LEU A 107 5.99 -3.06 -6.36
CA LEU A 107 5.63 -2.24 -5.20
C LEU A 107 5.78 -0.74 -5.51
N VAL A 108 6.89 -0.32 -6.12
CA VAL A 108 7.09 1.08 -6.57
C VAL A 108 5.96 1.50 -7.50
N GLY A 109 5.59 0.67 -8.46
CA GLY A 109 4.48 0.96 -9.38
C GLY A 109 3.13 1.08 -8.65
N ALA A 110 2.86 0.19 -7.70
CA ALA A 110 1.61 0.22 -6.92
C ALA A 110 1.52 1.43 -5.99
N THR A 111 2.59 1.77 -5.27
CA THR A 111 2.61 2.95 -4.38
C THR A 111 2.56 4.24 -5.17
N GLY A 112 3.24 4.32 -6.32
CA GLY A 112 3.15 5.46 -7.23
C GLY A 112 1.75 5.67 -7.79
N ALA A 113 1.06 4.59 -8.18
CA ALA A 113 -0.33 4.66 -8.63
C ALA A 113 -1.29 5.13 -7.51
N LEU A 114 -1.09 4.66 -6.27
CA LEU A 114 -1.86 5.12 -5.12
C LEU A 114 -1.57 6.59 -4.80
N GLY A 115 -0.30 7.03 -4.87
CA GLY A 115 0.07 8.43 -4.71
C GLY A 115 -0.58 9.36 -5.75
N GLY A 116 -0.79 8.87 -6.97
CA GLY A 116 -1.54 9.59 -8.01
C GLY A 116 -3.01 9.86 -7.66
N LEU A 117 -3.60 9.07 -6.75
CA LEU A 117 -4.97 9.28 -6.28
C LEU A 117 -5.13 10.49 -5.34
N ARG A 118 -4.02 11.09 -4.91
CA ARG A 118 -4.05 12.34 -4.10
C ARG A 118 -4.53 13.54 -4.90
N ASP A 119 -4.38 13.51 -6.21
CA ASP A 119 -4.85 14.57 -7.10
C ASP A 119 -6.29 14.24 -7.54
N PRO A 120 -7.31 14.97 -7.01
CA PRO A 120 -8.70 14.72 -7.36
C PRO A 120 -8.98 14.88 -8.85
N ASP A 121 -8.22 15.73 -9.55
CA ASP A 121 -8.41 15.97 -10.98
C ASP A 121 -7.97 14.78 -11.85
N THR A 122 -7.11 13.91 -11.33
CA THR A 122 -6.70 12.68 -12.02
C THR A 122 -7.65 11.51 -11.81
N VAL A 123 -8.45 11.54 -10.73
CA VAL A 123 -9.33 10.43 -10.31
C VAL A 123 -10.78 10.65 -10.74
N VAL A 124 -11.24 11.89 -10.66
CA VAL A 124 -12.60 12.26 -11.02
C VAL A 124 -12.56 13.18 -12.25
N PRO A 125 -13.00 12.71 -13.43
CA PRO A 125 -13.09 13.58 -14.59
C PRO A 125 -13.89 14.85 -14.26
N ALA A 126 -13.44 16.03 -14.72
CA ALA A 126 -14.04 17.32 -14.39
C ALA A 126 -15.56 17.33 -14.58
N ALA A 127 -16.07 16.73 -15.66
CA ALA A 127 -17.50 16.60 -15.92
C ALA A 127 -18.28 15.77 -14.86
N VAL A 128 -17.59 14.89 -14.13
CA VAL A 128 -18.17 14.10 -13.03
C VAL A 128 -18.09 14.89 -11.73
N ALA A 129 -16.99 15.59 -11.50
CA ALA A 129 -16.81 16.48 -10.34
C ALA A 129 -17.89 17.57 -10.33
N ASP A 130 -18.15 18.20 -11.47
CA ASP A 130 -19.19 19.20 -11.64
C ASP A 130 -20.58 18.65 -11.32
N ARG A 131 -20.92 17.45 -11.75
CA ARG A 131 -22.19 16.81 -11.43
C ARG A 131 -22.34 16.48 -9.95
N ILE A 132 -21.26 16.14 -9.27
CA ILE A 132 -21.24 15.88 -7.82
C ILE A 132 -21.43 17.20 -7.06
N ALA A 133 -20.71 18.25 -7.46
CA ALA A 133 -20.79 19.57 -6.84
C ALA A 133 -22.18 20.24 -7.01
N HIS A 134 -22.85 19.99 -8.14
CA HIS A 134 -24.16 20.56 -8.45
C HIS A 134 -25.34 19.61 -8.11
N ARG A 135 -25.09 18.52 -7.36
CA ARG A 135 -26.19 17.68 -6.91
C ARG A 135 -27.02 18.44 -5.88
N PRO A 136 -28.33 18.70 -6.13
CA PRO A 136 -29.17 19.41 -5.19
C PRO A 136 -29.23 18.59 -3.89
N SER A 137 -28.93 19.23 -2.78
CA SER A 137 -29.12 18.67 -1.44
C SER A 137 -30.61 18.60 -1.17
N GLY A 138 -31.25 17.50 -1.50
CA GLY A 138 -32.68 17.38 -1.28
C GLY A 138 -33.31 16.23 -2.02
N ASP A 139 -33.25 15.05 -1.45
CA ASP A 139 -34.33 14.10 -1.61
C ASP A 139 -34.76 13.67 -0.20
N PRO A 140 -35.96 14.08 0.28
CA PRO A 140 -36.44 13.61 1.56
C PRO A 140 -36.70 12.11 1.44
N THR A 141 -36.16 11.35 2.33
CA THR A 141 -36.48 9.94 2.57
C THR A 141 -38.00 9.77 2.58
N PRO A 142 -38.58 8.86 1.77
CA PRO A 142 -40.00 8.52 1.96
C PRO A 142 -40.12 7.82 3.32
N GLU A 143 -40.96 8.40 4.19
CA GLU A 143 -41.36 7.75 5.44
C GLU A 143 -42.13 6.45 5.11
N PRO A 144 -41.82 5.35 5.84
CA PRO A 144 -42.58 4.11 5.71
C PRO A 144 -43.95 4.32 6.36
N GLY A 145 -45.01 4.28 5.51
CA GLY A 145 -46.40 4.15 5.93
C GLY A 145 -46.74 2.71 6.31
#